data_176f9616dd31f1dbf9fd3e32a163ff11
#
_entry.id   176f9616dd31f1dbf9fd3e32a163ff11
#
_cell.length_a   1.000
_cell.length_b   1.000
_cell.length_c   1.000
_cell.angle_alpha   90.00
_cell.angle_beta   90.00
_cell.angle_gamma   90.00
#
_symmetry.space_group_name_H-M   'P 1'
#
loop_
_entity.id
_entity.type
_entity.pdbx_description
1 polymer ?
#
loop_
_entity_poly.entity_id
_entity_poly.type
_entity_poly.pdbx_seq_one_letter_code
_entity_poly.pdbx_strand_id
1 'polypeptide(L)'
;METFLVFTEHIELVDFAGLLAPLGKPEFLPYGAAASMGERDVALAFIACGGDETEGLNLLQGLKRNRPDVPVIFVTGASSEALVMAAFKLGARDYFTIPFDPAEFRETVEKILRYRRGRDGTPGADKEERAGEPQGDAEIPERLHRAIGYIERNLGTALYLDEIASHACLSKYHFCRLFKKHVGVSPIQFVLNLRISRAKVLLSRPELTIASVAVRTGFSDLSEFNKKFKKVTGITPTEYRKKG
;
A
#
# COMPACT_ATOMS: atom_id res chain seq x y z
N MET A 1 24.48 3.49 -15.76
CA MET A 1 23.06 3.61 -16.16
C MET A 1 22.33 2.47 -15.46
N GLU A 2 21.30 2.79 -14.67
CA GLU A 2 20.56 1.78 -13.87
C GLU A 2 19.84 0.80 -14.77
N THR A 3 19.89 -0.50 -14.45
CA THR A 3 19.14 -1.54 -15.17
C THR A 3 17.88 -1.87 -14.41
N PHE A 4 16.75 -1.80 -15.11
CA PHE A 4 15.44 -2.17 -14.59
C PHE A 4 14.95 -3.43 -15.28
N LEU A 5 14.47 -4.40 -14.53
CA LEU A 5 13.77 -5.55 -15.10
C LEU A 5 12.27 -5.35 -14.97
N VAL A 6 11.55 -5.49 -16.07
CA VAL A 6 10.09 -5.40 -16.12
C VAL A 6 9.56 -6.76 -16.54
N PHE A 7 9.06 -7.53 -15.57
CA PHE A 7 8.38 -8.78 -15.84
C PHE A 7 6.93 -8.51 -16.17
N THR A 8 6.50 -8.88 -17.36
CA THR A 8 5.15 -8.63 -17.83
C THR A 8 4.66 -9.74 -18.74
N GLU A 9 3.39 -10.11 -18.55
CA GLU A 9 2.59 -10.88 -19.49
C GLU A 9 1.31 -10.07 -19.75
N HIS A 10 1.13 -9.57 -20.99
CA HIS A 10 -0.08 -8.88 -21.43
C HIS A 10 -0.42 -7.50 -20.82
N ILE A 11 0.55 -6.71 -20.35
CA ILE A 11 0.27 -5.32 -19.98
C ILE A 11 0.71 -4.37 -21.09
N GLU A 12 -0.18 -4.10 -22.03
CA GLU A 12 -0.06 -2.98 -22.98
C GLU A 12 -0.55 -1.64 -22.38
N LEU A 13 -1.11 -1.67 -21.15
CA LEU A 13 -1.78 -0.52 -20.53
C LEU A 13 -0.84 0.50 -19.87
N VAL A 14 0.43 0.17 -19.68
CA VAL A 14 1.41 1.06 -19.05
C VAL A 14 2.63 1.19 -19.92
N ASP A 15 2.94 2.40 -20.32
CA ASP A 15 4.20 2.72 -21.01
C ASP A 15 5.37 2.76 -20.00
N PHE A 16 5.79 1.59 -19.53
CA PHE A 16 6.96 1.48 -18.68
C PHE A 16 8.23 1.99 -19.37
N ALA A 17 8.34 1.84 -20.70
CA ALA A 17 9.49 2.31 -21.44
C ALA A 17 9.60 3.83 -21.32
N GLY A 18 8.53 4.57 -21.61
CA GLY A 18 8.50 6.03 -21.47
C GLY A 18 8.65 6.50 -20.02
N LEU A 19 8.05 5.80 -19.06
CA LEU A 19 8.11 6.15 -17.64
C LEU A 19 9.52 5.97 -17.05
N LEU A 20 10.22 4.91 -17.44
CA LEU A 20 11.51 4.53 -16.85
C LEU A 20 12.73 5.02 -17.65
N ALA A 21 12.58 5.36 -18.94
CA ALA A 21 13.69 5.83 -19.78
C ALA A 21 14.49 7.01 -19.18
N PRO A 22 13.88 8.00 -18.51
CA PRO A 22 14.64 9.07 -17.88
C PRO A 22 15.48 8.63 -16.67
N LEU A 23 15.16 7.48 -16.06
CA LEU A 23 15.76 6.99 -14.82
C LEU A 23 16.80 5.89 -15.08
N GLY A 24 16.66 5.14 -16.17
CA GLY A 24 17.55 4.04 -16.51
C GLY A 24 17.10 3.25 -17.72
N LYS A 25 17.64 2.04 -17.88
CA LYS A 25 17.35 1.16 -19.01
C LYS A 25 16.36 0.06 -18.58
N PRO A 26 15.11 0.10 -19.04
CA PRO A 26 14.18 -1.01 -18.81
C PRO A 26 14.50 -2.18 -19.76
N GLU A 27 14.50 -3.39 -19.22
CA GLU A 27 14.58 -4.66 -19.94
C GLU A 27 13.29 -5.46 -19.64
N PHE A 28 12.54 -5.77 -20.68
CA PHE A 28 11.27 -6.48 -20.58
C PHE A 28 11.47 -7.97 -20.67
N LEU A 29 10.91 -8.71 -19.74
CA LEU A 29 11.07 -10.16 -19.61
C LEU A 29 9.71 -10.84 -19.37
N PRO A 30 9.49 -12.02 -19.96
CA PRO A 30 8.34 -12.83 -19.57
C PRO A 30 8.55 -13.39 -18.15
N TYR A 31 7.48 -13.78 -17.48
CA TYR A 31 7.54 -14.30 -16.10
C TYR A 31 8.46 -15.52 -15.97
N GLY A 32 8.46 -16.41 -16.96
CA GLY A 32 9.34 -17.58 -16.99
C GLY A 32 10.83 -17.29 -17.00
N ALA A 33 11.25 -16.07 -17.38
CA ALA A 33 12.65 -15.68 -17.42
C ALA A 33 13.26 -15.30 -16.06
N ALA A 34 12.48 -15.29 -14.99
CA ALA A 34 12.96 -14.94 -13.64
C ALA A 34 14.12 -15.83 -13.15
N ALA A 35 14.12 -17.12 -13.52
CA ALA A 35 15.21 -18.04 -13.21
C ALA A 35 16.55 -17.68 -13.90
N SER A 36 16.49 -16.91 -14.98
CA SER A 36 17.65 -16.53 -15.81
C SER A 36 18.31 -15.23 -15.36
N MET A 37 17.87 -14.60 -14.27
CA MET A 37 18.43 -13.32 -13.80
C MET A 37 19.91 -13.38 -13.45
N GLY A 38 20.42 -14.54 -13.01
CA GLY A 38 21.82 -14.71 -12.64
C GLY A 38 22.31 -13.65 -11.64
N GLU A 39 23.60 -13.33 -11.71
CA GLU A 39 24.25 -12.29 -10.89
C GLU A 39 24.20 -10.89 -11.53
N ARG A 40 23.25 -10.63 -12.44
CA ARG A 40 23.11 -9.30 -13.08
C ARG A 40 22.92 -8.21 -12.02
N ASP A 41 23.57 -7.08 -12.23
CA ASP A 41 23.31 -5.89 -11.41
C ASP A 41 21.97 -5.26 -11.83
N VAL A 42 20.95 -5.49 -11.01
CA VAL A 42 19.58 -5.01 -11.22
C VAL A 42 19.25 -3.98 -10.15
N ALA A 43 19.01 -2.75 -10.57
CA ALA A 43 18.69 -1.67 -9.66
C ALA A 43 17.31 -1.82 -9.02
N LEU A 44 16.32 -2.26 -9.82
CA LEU A 44 14.92 -2.40 -9.40
C LEU A 44 14.22 -3.36 -10.37
N ALA A 45 13.33 -4.18 -9.86
CA ALA A 45 12.47 -5.02 -10.67
C ALA A 45 11.00 -4.60 -10.53
N PHE A 46 10.24 -4.75 -11.61
CA PHE A 46 8.80 -4.53 -11.67
C PHE A 46 8.13 -5.85 -12.05
N ILE A 47 7.06 -6.18 -11.35
CA ILE A 47 6.17 -7.29 -11.72
C ILE A 47 4.84 -6.68 -12.08
N ALA A 48 4.49 -6.73 -13.36
CA ALA A 48 3.31 -6.10 -13.91
C ALA A 48 2.28 -7.17 -14.30
N CYS A 49 1.19 -7.30 -13.51
CA CYS A 49 0.14 -8.30 -13.69
C CYS A 49 -1.04 -7.76 -14.47
N GLY A 50 -1.37 -8.41 -15.61
CA GLY A 50 -2.51 -8.03 -16.47
C GLY A 50 -3.76 -8.88 -16.28
N GLY A 51 -3.73 -9.97 -15.52
CA GLY A 51 -4.87 -10.88 -15.39
C GLY A 51 -4.75 -11.93 -14.29
N ASP A 52 -3.64 -12.63 -14.16
CA ASP A 52 -3.43 -13.62 -13.10
C ASP A 52 -2.47 -13.09 -12.02
N GLU A 53 -3.06 -12.56 -10.96
CA GLU A 53 -2.29 -12.06 -9.82
C GLU A 53 -1.57 -13.17 -9.05
N THR A 54 -2.05 -14.41 -9.12
CA THR A 54 -1.44 -15.57 -8.44
C THR A 54 -0.08 -15.86 -9.04
N GLU A 55 0.03 -15.79 -10.35
CA GLU A 55 1.28 -16.00 -11.06
C GLU A 55 2.30 -14.90 -10.76
N GLY A 56 1.85 -13.64 -10.73
CA GLY A 56 2.68 -12.51 -10.31
C GLY A 56 3.19 -12.63 -8.87
N LEU A 57 2.37 -13.11 -7.94
CA LEU A 57 2.78 -13.37 -6.56
C LEU A 57 3.79 -14.52 -6.45
N ASN A 58 3.62 -15.59 -7.24
CA ASN A 58 4.56 -16.70 -7.31
C ASN A 58 5.92 -16.24 -7.86
N LEU A 59 5.90 -15.40 -8.89
CA LEU A 59 7.09 -14.77 -9.44
C LEU A 59 7.80 -13.91 -8.40
N LEU A 60 7.06 -13.06 -7.68
CA LEU A 60 7.60 -12.24 -6.59
C LEU A 60 8.27 -13.09 -5.52
N GLN A 61 7.63 -14.18 -5.11
CA GLN A 61 8.19 -15.10 -4.13
C GLN A 61 9.48 -15.75 -4.62
N GLY A 62 9.51 -16.20 -5.88
CA GLY A 62 10.70 -16.78 -6.52
C GLY A 62 11.85 -15.77 -6.62
N LEU A 63 11.57 -14.55 -7.06
CA LEU A 63 12.56 -13.47 -7.13
C LEU A 63 13.15 -13.17 -5.75
N LYS A 64 12.32 -13.06 -4.73
CA LYS A 64 12.76 -12.73 -3.37
C LYS A 64 13.52 -13.85 -2.68
N ARG A 65 13.30 -15.11 -3.06
CA ARG A 65 14.13 -16.24 -2.60
C ARG A 65 15.53 -16.20 -3.20
N ASN A 66 15.63 -15.90 -4.50
CA ASN A 66 16.90 -15.95 -5.22
C ASN A 66 17.68 -14.64 -5.12
N ARG A 67 17.00 -13.50 -5.10
CA ARG A 67 17.56 -12.15 -5.08
C ARG A 67 16.82 -11.27 -4.04
N PRO A 68 17.05 -11.51 -2.74
CA PRO A 68 16.43 -10.71 -1.66
C PRO A 68 16.86 -9.24 -1.69
N ASP A 69 18.04 -8.96 -2.26
CA ASP A 69 18.66 -7.64 -2.39
C ASP A 69 17.95 -6.72 -3.40
N VAL A 70 17.33 -7.29 -4.44
CA VAL A 70 16.66 -6.50 -5.48
C VAL A 70 15.31 -6.00 -4.98
N PRO A 71 15.08 -4.68 -4.93
CA PRO A 71 13.75 -4.15 -4.62
C PRO A 71 12.78 -4.50 -5.76
N VAL A 72 11.52 -4.80 -5.41
CA VAL A 72 10.48 -5.15 -6.37
C VAL A 72 9.27 -4.27 -6.17
N ILE A 73 8.80 -3.63 -7.24
CA ILE A 73 7.50 -2.94 -7.29
C ILE A 73 6.49 -3.86 -7.98
N PHE A 74 5.36 -4.10 -7.32
CA PHE A 74 4.26 -4.90 -7.85
C PHE A 74 3.21 -3.99 -8.47
N VAL A 75 2.83 -4.21 -9.73
CA VAL A 75 1.87 -3.38 -10.47
C VAL A 75 0.76 -4.26 -11.02
N THR A 76 -0.50 -3.89 -10.83
CA THR A 76 -1.64 -4.70 -11.26
C THR A 76 -2.85 -3.84 -11.65
N GLY A 77 -3.72 -4.38 -12.52
CA GLY A 77 -5.03 -3.81 -12.82
C GLY A 77 -6.10 -4.12 -11.77
N ALA A 78 -5.88 -5.16 -10.95
CA ALA A 78 -6.81 -5.53 -9.89
C ALA A 78 -6.38 -4.97 -8.53
N SER A 79 -7.32 -4.45 -7.77
CA SER A 79 -7.06 -3.96 -6.41
C SER A 79 -7.92 -4.72 -5.41
N SER A 80 -7.27 -5.54 -4.59
CA SER A 80 -7.89 -6.12 -3.41
C SER A 80 -6.95 -6.00 -2.22
N GLU A 81 -7.51 -5.81 -1.02
CA GLU A 81 -6.72 -5.75 0.22
C GLU A 81 -5.86 -7.02 0.39
N ALA A 82 -6.44 -8.18 0.05
CA ALA A 82 -5.75 -9.47 0.13
C ALA A 82 -4.52 -9.52 -0.76
N LEU A 83 -4.63 -9.03 -2.00
CA LEU A 83 -3.53 -9.00 -2.97
C LEU A 83 -2.41 -8.05 -2.54
N VAL A 84 -2.76 -6.83 -2.12
CA VAL A 84 -1.80 -5.85 -1.58
C VAL A 84 -1.03 -6.44 -0.40
N MET A 85 -1.76 -7.06 0.55
CA MET A 85 -1.15 -7.69 1.72
C MET A 85 -0.27 -8.89 1.36
N ALA A 86 -0.66 -9.70 0.36
CA ALA A 86 0.13 -10.82 -0.13
C ALA A 86 1.44 -10.33 -0.77
N ALA A 87 1.37 -9.33 -1.67
CA ALA A 87 2.54 -8.76 -2.31
C ALA A 87 3.56 -8.23 -1.27
N PHE A 88 3.11 -7.47 -0.27
CA PHE A 88 4.02 -6.98 0.77
C PHE A 88 4.57 -8.08 1.67
N LYS A 89 3.79 -9.09 2.03
CA LYS A 89 4.28 -10.26 2.80
C LYS A 89 5.36 -11.02 2.05
N LEU A 90 5.26 -11.10 0.73
CA LEU A 90 6.23 -11.75 -0.14
C LEU A 90 7.46 -10.87 -0.42
N GLY A 91 7.49 -9.63 0.08
CA GLY A 91 8.65 -8.76 0.02
C GLY A 91 8.63 -7.73 -1.11
N ALA A 92 7.47 -7.42 -1.69
CA ALA A 92 7.35 -6.24 -2.55
C ALA A 92 7.78 -4.98 -1.79
N ARG A 93 8.56 -4.13 -2.45
CA ARG A 93 8.99 -2.84 -1.89
C ARG A 93 7.86 -1.81 -1.95
N ASP A 94 7.10 -1.84 -3.05
CA ASP A 94 5.92 -1.00 -3.24
C ASP A 94 4.90 -1.70 -4.15
N TYR A 95 3.72 -1.09 -4.28
CA TYR A 95 2.57 -1.64 -5.00
C TYR A 95 1.80 -0.53 -5.68
N PHE A 96 1.47 -0.69 -6.97
CA PHE A 96 0.66 0.24 -7.74
C PHE A 96 -0.54 -0.45 -8.39
N THR A 97 -1.66 0.25 -8.42
CA THR A 97 -2.86 -0.20 -9.15
C THR A 97 -3.04 0.66 -10.40
N ILE A 98 -3.24 0.02 -11.54
CA ILE A 98 -3.51 0.70 -12.82
C ILE A 98 -5.00 1.13 -12.85
N PRO A 99 -5.31 2.37 -13.25
CA PRO A 99 -4.38 3.45 -13.58
C PRO A 99 -3.77 4.11 -12.34
N PHE A 100 -2.52 4.54 -12.44
CA PHE A 100 -1.80 5.27 -11.39
C PHE A 100 -1.29 6.61 -11.92
N ASP A 101 -0.95 7.54 -11.03
CA ASP A 101 -0.31 8.80 -11.38
C ASP A 101 1.16 8.56 -11.80
N PRO A 102 1.54 8.91 -13.05
CA PRO A 102 2.91 8.78 -13.53
C PRO A 102 3.95 9.55 -12.70
N ALA A 103 3.57 10.68 -12.10
CA ALA A 103 4.45 11.49 -11.26
C ALA A 103 4.72 10.79 -9.94
N GLU A 104 3.68 10.26 -9.26
CA GLU A 104 3.81 9.46 -8.03
C GLU A 104 4.68 8.21 -8.25
N PHE A 105 4.43 7.51 -9.36
CA PHE A 105 5.22 6.33 -9.73
C PHE A 105 6.70 6.67 -9.88
N ARG A 106 7.02 7.73 -10.63
CA ARG A 106 8.40 8.18 -10.85
C ARG A 106 9.08 8.59 -9.56
N GLU A 107 8.40 9.37 -8.71
CA GLU A 107 8.92 9.79 -7.41
C GLU A 107 9.27 8.58 -6.52
N THR A 108 8.41 7.56 -6.52
CA THR A 108 8.65 6.31 -5.78
C THR A 108 9.88 5.58 -6.29
N VAL A 109 10.03 5.44 -7.62
CA VAL A 109 11.21 4.82 -8.24
C VAL A 109 12.48 5.57 -7.87
N GLU A 110 12.47 6.90 -7.97
CA GLU A 110 13.61 7.75 -7.61
C GLU A 110 14.00 7.61 -6.13
N LYS A 111 13.03 7.55 -5.23
CA LYS A 111 13.27 7.33 -3.79
C LYS A 111 13.96 5.99 -3.54
N ILE A 112 13.51 4.92 -4.21
CA ILE A 112 14.11 3.58 -4.07
C ILE A 112 15.54 3.58 -4.59
N LEU A 113 15.81 4.20 -5.74
CA LEU A 113 17.14 4.30 -6.33
C LEU A 113 18.10 5.13 -5.47
N ARG A 114 17.67 6.26 -4.94
CA ARG A 114 18.46 7.09 -4.01
C ARG A 114 18.86 6.31 -2.76
N TYR A 115 17.93 5.57 -2.18
CA TYR A 115 18.20 4.73 -1.01
C TYR A 115 19.25 3.65 -1.30
N ARG A 116 19.22 3.04 -2.50
CA ARG A 116 20.21 2.04 -2.91
C ARG A 116 21.60 2.65 -3.08
N ARG A 117 21.70 3.78 -3.79
CA ARG A 117 22.99 4.49 -4.01
C ARG A 117 23.65 4.91 -2.71
N GLY A 118 22.88 5.31 -1.69
CA GLY A 118 23.39 5.65 -0.36
C GLY A 118 23.97 4.46 0.40
N ARG A 119 23.61 3.22 0.07
CA ARG A 119 24.21 2.02 0.68
C ARG A 119 25.55 1.61 0.07
N ASP A 120 25.78 1.96 -1.19
CA ASP A 120 27.00 1.61 -1.93
C ASP A 120 28.11 2.67 -1.84
N GLY A 121 27.86 3.84 -1.25
CA GLY A 121 28.79 4.95 -1.21
C GLY A 121 28.77 5.77 0.09
N THR A 122 29.87 5.69 0.84
CA THR A 122 30.37 6.58 1.92
C THR A 122 29.51 6.76 3.18
N PRO A 123 30.08 6.55 4.39
CA PRO A 123 29.38 6.72 5.68
C PRO A 123 29.24 8.19 6.11
N GLY A 124 28.63 9.03 5.31
CA GLY A 124 28.57 10.47 5.62
C GLY A 124 27.35 11.23 5.16
N ALA A 125 26.61 10.74 4.16
CA ALA A 125 25.48 11.48 3.56
C ALA A 125 24.11 11.14 4.17
N ASP A 126 24.04 10.14 5.05
CA ASP A 126 22.80 9.52 5.49
C ASP A 126 22.14 10.18 6.71
N LYS A 127 22.63 11.32 7.20
CA LYS A 127 22.08 11.90 8.43
C LYS A 127 20.75 12.64 8.25
N GLU A 128 20.47 13.17 7.08
CA GLU A 128 19.22 13.94 6.86
C GLU A 128 18.07 13.07 6.32
N GLU A 129 18.34 12.00 5.57
CA GLU A 129 17.29 11.06 5.07
C GLU A 129 16.95 9.96 6.07
N ARG A 130 17.83 9.65 7.03
CA ARG A 130 17.53 8.82 8.21
C ARG A 130 16.55 9.48 9.18
N ALA A 131 16.25 10.75 9.02
CA ALA A 131 15.20 11.43 9.78
C ALA A 131 13.79 10.84 9.51
N GLY A 132 13.63 9.99 8.49
CA GLY A 132 12.39 9.26 8.19
C GLY A 132 12.33 7.82 8.69
N GLU A 133 13.46 7.17 9.01
CA GLU A 133 13.46 5.87 9.69
C GLU A 133 13.55 6.10 11.20
N PRO A 134 12.64 5.53 11.99
CA PRO A 134 12.67 5.69 13.44
C PRO A 134 13.95 5.08 14.00
N GLN A 135 14.85 5.89 14.51
CA GLN A 135 16.11 5.50 15.14
C GLN A 135 15.94 4.89 16.54
N GLY A 136 14.73 4.49 16.89
CA GLY A 136 14.45 3.81 18.15
C GLY A 136 13.00 3.35 18.22
N ASP A 137 12.78 2.17 18.76
CA ASP A 137 11.42 1.64 19.01
C ASP A 137 10.55 2.58 19.87
N ALA A 138 11.16 3.52 20.60
CA ALA A 138 10.48 4.47 21.47
C ALA A 138 9.76 5.61 20.70
N GLU A 139 10.24 6.01 19.53
CA GLU A 139 9.58 7.06 18.71
C GLU A 139 8.42 6.55 17.85
N ILE A 140 8.40 5.25 17.56
CA ILE A 140 7.37 4.63 16.70
C ILE A 140 5.96 4.81 17.27
N PRO A 141 5.69 4.56 18.58
CA PRO A 141 4.38 4.75 19.17
C PRO A 141 3.87 6.19 19.02
N GLU A 142 4.73 7.19 19.18
CA GLU A 142 4.33 8.60 19.04
C GLU A 142 3.98 8.97 17.60
N ARG A 143 4.75 8.47 16.61
CA ARG A 143 4.44 8.66 15.20
C ARG A 143 3.12 8.01 14.82
N LEU A 144 2.85 6.79 15.30
CA LEU A 144 1.58 6.12 15.10
C LEU A 144 0.43 6.84 15.78
N HIS A 145 0.64 7.41 16.98
CA HIS A 145 -0.36 8.23 17.66
C HIS A 145 -0.77 9.47 16.85
N ARG A 146 0.17 10.14 16.20
CA ARG A 146 -0.15 11.26 15.30
C ARG A 146 -1.03 10.83 14.13
N ALA A 147 -0.71 9.70 13.51
CA ALA A 147 -1.51 9.15 12.42
C ALA A 147 -2.90 8.71 12.88
N ILE A 148 -3.00 8.06 14.04
CA ILE A 148 -4.28 7.67 14.64
C ILE A 148 -5.13 8.90 14.96
N GLY A 149 -4.53 9.92 15.57
CA GLY A 149 -5.22 11.18 15.85
C GLY A 149 -5.71 11.90 14.58
N TYR A 150 -4.98 11.80 13.47
CA TYR A 150 -5.44 12.29 12.18
C TYR A 150 -6.64 11.49 11.67
N ILE A 151 -6.58 10.15 11.72
CA ILE A 151 -7.69 9.27 11.33
C ILE A 151 -8.96 9.62 12.12
N GLU A 152 -8.88 9.74 13.44
CA GLU A 152 -10.02 9.99 14.31
C GLU A 152 -10.71 11.32 14.01
N ARG A 153 -9.91 12.39 13.81
CA ARG A 153 -10.44 13.72 13.46
C ARG A 153 -11.11 13.77 12.09
N ASN A 154 -10.65 12.94 11.14
CA ASN A 154 -11.09 12.96 9.75
C ASN A 154 -11.95 11.76 9.37
N LEU A 155 -12.45 10.98 10.33
CA LEU A 155 -13.11 9.69 10.10
C LEU A 155 -14.35 9.78 9.19
N GLY A 156 -15.04 10.93 9.19
CA GLY A 156 -16.22 11.18 8.37
C GLY A 156 -15.94 11.66 6.94
N THR A 157 -14.68 11.83 6.57
CA THR A 157 -14.26 12.28 5.23
C THR A 157 -13.52 11.18 4.46
N ALA A 158 -13.16 11.44 3.21
CA ALA A 158 -12.25 10.58 2.48
C ALA A 158 -10.89 10.58 3.19
N LEU A 159 -10.35 9.41 3.48
CA LEU A 159 -9.05 9.21 4.11
C LEU A 159 -8.14 8.47 3.13
N TYR A 160 -7.07 9.11 2.73
CA TYR A 160 -6.06 8.53 1.84
C TYR A 160 -4.88 8.01 2.66
N LEU A 161 -4.41 6.82 2.30
CA LEU A 161 -3.36 6.14 3.05
C LEU A 161 -2.04 6.93 3.06
N ASP A 162 -1.76 7.66 1.98
CA ASP A 162 -0.57 8.51 1.86
C ASP A 162 -0.62 9.70 2.83
N GLU A 163 -1.78 10.33 2.96
CA GLU A 163 -2.01 11.39 3.93
C GLU A 163 -1.84 10.89 5.37
N ILE A 164 -2.41 9.73 5.68
CA ILE A 164 -2.26 9.11 7.00
C ILE A 164 -0.78 8.82 7.30
N ALA A 165 -0.05 8.26 6.33
CA ALA A 165 1.35 7.93 6.46
C ALA A 165 2.24 9.18 6.63
N SER A 166 1.90 10.28 5.95
CA SER A 166 2.61 11.56 6.08
C SER A 166 2.52 12.15 7.49
N HIS A 167 1.38 11.97 8.18
CA HIS A 167 1.23 12.38 9.58
C HIS A 167 2.08 11.56 10.56
N ALA A 168 2.50 10.36 10.15
CA ALA A 168 3.50 9.58 10.88
C ALA A 168 4.94 9.91 10.46
N CYS A 169 5.15 10.80 9.48
CA CYS A 169 6.44 11.06 8.84
C CYS A 169 7.08 9.75 8.30
N LEU A 170 6.28 8.90 7.68
CA LEU A 170 6.68 7.60 7.13
C LEU A 170 6.22 7.49 5.69
N SER A 171 6.96 6.70 4.88
CA SER A 171 6.42 6.25 3.60
C SER A 171 5.21 5.35 3.83
N LYS A 172 4.27 5.33 2.89
CA LYS A 172 3.06 4.49 2.93
C LYS A 172 3.35 3.03 3.31
N TYR A 173 4.38 2.45 2.69
CA TYR A 173 4.82 1.08 2.96
C TYR A 173 5.29 0.90 4.40
N HIS A 174 6.18 1.76 4.86
CA HIS A 174 6.76 1.68 6.20
C HIS A 174 5.66 1.88 7.27
N PHE A 175 4.76 2.84 7.02
CA PHE A 175 3.60 3.07 7.87
C PHE A 175 2.71 1.83 7.98
N CYS A 176 2.30 1.20 6.85
CA CYS A 176 1.47 0.01 6.87
C CYS A 176 2.10 -1.15 7.66
N ARG A 177 3.40 -1.38 7.46
CA ARG A 177 4.13 -2.43 8.16
C ARG A 177 4.21 -2.17 9.66
N LEU A 178 4.61 -0.96 10.05
CA LEU A 178 4.72 -0.59 11.46
C LEU A 178 3.36 -0.53 12.14
N PHE A 179 2.37 0.07 11.49
CA PHE A 179 1.02 0.15 12.01
C PHE A 179 0.46 -1.25 12.32
N LYS A 180 0.59 -2.20 11.37
CA LYS A 180 0.14 -3.57 11.59
C LYS A 180 0.94 -4.28 12.68
N LYS A 181 2.26 -4.06 12.76
CA LYS A 181 3.12 -4.63 13.82
C LYS A 181 2.66 -4.16 15.21
N HIS A 182 2.33 -2.88 15.37
CA HIS A 182 2.04 -2.29 16.68
C HIS A 182 0.55 -2.26 17.03
N VAL A 183 -0.35 -2.10 16.03
CA VAL A 183 -1.81 -2.01 16.23
C VAL A 183 -2.50 -3.36 16.00
N GLY A 184 -1.83 -4.31 15.35
CA GLY A 184 -2.34 -5.67 15.10
C GLY A 184 -3.18 -5.81 13.83
N VAL A 185 -3.69 -4.70 13.28
CA VAL A 185 -4.51 -4.68 12.05
C VAL A 185 -3.95 -3.68 11.03
N SER A 186 -4.32 -3.81 9.76
CA SER A 186 -3.91 -2.82 8.76
C SER A 186 -4.56 -1.45 9.01
N PRO A 187 -3.95 -0.33 8.55
CA PRO A 187 -4.56 1.00 8.69
C PRO A 187 -5.96 1.09 8.09
N ILE A 188 -6.19 0.46 6.94
CA ILE A 188 -7.50 0.43 6.27
C ILE A 188 -8.53 -0.32 7.12
N GLN A 189 -8.15 -1.47 7.68
CA GLN A 189 -9.02 -2.23 8.56
C GLN A 189 -9.30 -1.47 9.87
N PHE A 190 -8.32 -0.75 10.40
CA PHE A 190 -8.48 0.10 11.56
C PHE A 190 -9.50 1.22 11.31
N VAL A 191 -9.36 1.95 10.18
CA VAL A 191 -10.34 2.98 9.76
C VAL A 191 -11.73 2.38 9.63
N LEU A 192 -11.86 1.22 8.97
CA LEU A 192 -13.14 0.53 8.82
C LEU A 192 -13.76 0.20 10.18
N ASN A 193 -12.99 -0.36 11.10
CA ASN A 193 -13.47 -0.72 12.44
C ASN A 193 -13.95 0.52 13.21
N LEU A 194 -13.22 1.64 13.14
CA LEU A 194 -13.63 2.91 13.76
C LEU A 194 -14.92 3.45 13.15
N ARG A 195 -15.05 3.43 11.81
CA ARG A 195 -16.27 3.85 11.11
C ARG A 195 -17.48 3.03 11.52
N ILE A 196 -17.31 1.71 11.61
CA ILE A 196 -18.40 0.80 12.04
C ILE A 196 -18.75 1.04 13.52
N SER A 197 -17.78 1.24 14.40
CA SER A 197 -18.03 1.57 15.81
C SER A 197 -18.81 2.88 15.95
N ARG A 198 -18.41 3.92 15.21
CA ARG A 198 -19.15 5.19 15.17
C ARG A 198 -20.55 5.01 14.58
N ALA A 199 -20.71 4.18 13.55
CA ALA A 199 -22.00 3.88 12.96
C ALA A 199 -22.94 3.21 13.96
N LYS A 200 -22.46 2.27 14.78
CA LYS A 200 -23.27 1.64 15.85
C LYS A 200 -23.85 2.67 16.80
N VAL A 201 -23.05 3.65 17.23
CA VAL A 201 -23.51 4.74 18.09
C VAL A 201 -24.53 5.64 17.40
N LEU A 202 -24.35 5.93 16.10
CA LEU A 202 -25.30 6.78 15.36
C LEU A 202 -26.60 6.04 15.00
N LEU A 203 -26.55 4.71 14.85
CA LEU A 203 -27.72 3.90 14.55
C LEU A 203 -28.74 3.84 15.71
N SER A 204 -28.30 4.04 16.95
CA SER A 204 -29.23 4.14 18.10
C SER A 204 -30.00 5.45 18.15
N ARG A 205 -29.72 6.40 17.27
CA ARG A 205 -30.45 7.66 17.16
C ARG A 205 -31.58 7.54 16.14
N PRO A 206 -32.84 7.53 16.57
CA PRO A 206 -33.98 7.29 15.68
C PRO A 206 -34.17 8.37 14.62
N GLU A 207 -33.74 9.61 14.89
CA GLU A 207 -33.84 10.75 13.98
C GLU A 207 -32.86 10.63 12.76
N LEU A 208 -31.89 9.76 12.80
CA LEU A 208 -30.94 9.60 11.70
C LEU A 208 -31.37 8.47 10.76
N THR A 209 -31.44 8.73 9.47
CA THR A 209 -31.62 7.68 8.45
C THR A 209 -30.38 6.82 8.32
N ILE A 210 -30.50 5.57 7.85
CA ILE A 210 -29.36 4.69 7.57
C ILE A 210 -28.40 5.33 6.58
N ALA A 211 -28.93 6.01 5.55
CA ALA A 211 -28.14 6.75 4.56
C ALA A 211 -27.35 7.91 5.20
N SER A 212 -28.00 8.67 6.08
CA SER A 212 -27.32 9.74 6.83
C SER A 212 -26.19 9.21 7.71
N VAL A 213 -26.39 8.06 8.36
CA VAL A 213 -25.33 7.40 9.15
C VAL A 213 -24.16 6.99 8.26
N ALA A 214 -24.41 6.39 7.08
CA ALA A 214 -23.36 6.02 6.14
C ALA A 214 -22.48 7.21 5.78
N VAL A 215 -23.08 8.33 5.34
CA VAL A 215 -22.36 9.55 4.98
C VAL A 215 -21.56 10.12 6.17
N ARG A 216 -22.20 10.25 7.35
CA ARG A 216 -21.54 10.79 8.55
C ARG A 216 -20.38 9.94 9.08
N THR A 217 -20.33 8.69 8.66
CA THR A 217 -19.25 7.77 9.02
C THR A 217 -18.20 7.59 7.91
N GLY A 218 -18.30 8.38 6.83
CA GLY A 218 -17.29 8.49 5.78
C GLY A 218 -17.39 7.42 4.69
N PHE A 219 -18.55 6.76 4.52
CA PHE A 219 -18.79 5.89 3.39
C PHE A 219 -19.29 6.69 2.17
N SER A 220 -18.77 6.36 1.00
CA SER A 220 -19.12 7.03 -0.27
C SER A 220 -20.55 6.73 -0.71
N ASP A 221 -21.03 5.52 -0.41
CA ASP A 221 -22.38 5.09 -0.76
C ASP A 221 -23.00 4.14 0.29
N LEU A 222 -24.34 4.03 0.24
CA LEU A 222 -25.13 3.20 1.16
C LEU A 222 -24.88 1.69 0.94
N SER A 223 -24.61 1.27 -0.30
CA SER A 223 -24.41 -0.15 -0.62
C SER A 223 -23.11 -0.65 -0.02
N GLU A 224 -22.03 0.12 -0.18
CA GLU A 224 -20.75 -0.16 0.46
C GLU A 224 -20.88 -0.21 1.99
N PHE A 225 -21.55 0.79 2.58
CA PHE A 225 -21.81 0.82 4.01
C PHE A 225 -22.50 -0.46 4.49
N ASN A 226 -23.63 -0.85 3.86
CA ASN A 226 -24.40 -2.03 4.25
C ASN A 226 -23.54 -3.30 4.16
N LYS A 227 -22.78 -3.46 3.09
CA LYS A 227 -21.88 -4.60 2.87
C LYS A 227 -20.78 -4.69 3.93
N LYS A 228 -20.09 -3.57 4.19
CA LYS A 228 -18.99 -3.51 5.17
C LYS A 228 -19.50 -3.65 6.61
N PHE A 229 -20.64 -3.02 6.94
CA PHE A 229 -21.26 -3.13 8.25
C PHE A 229 -21.65 -4.59 8.54
N LYS A 230 -22.36 -5.27 7.61
CA LYS A 230 -22.72 -6.68 7.74
C LYS A 230 -21.50 -7.58 7.86
N LYS A 231 -20.43 -7.31 7.07
CA LYS A 231 -19.18 -8.07 7.15
C LYS A 231 -18.54 -8.02 8.54
N VAL A 232 -18.57 -6.85 9.18
CA VAL A 232 -17.91 -6.64 10.50
C VAL A 232 -18.80 -7.07 11.67
N THR A 233 -20.12 -6.86 11.56
CA THR A 233 -21.06 -7.09 12.69
C THR A 233 -21.88 -8.37 12.58
N GLY A 234 -21.87 -9.02 11.42
CA GLY A 234 -22.68 -10.20 11.11
C GLY A 234 -24.14 -9.88 10.69
N ILE A 235 -24.65 -8.68 10.95
CA ILE A 235 -26.03 -8.26 10.66
C ILE A 235 -26.06 -6.93 9.91
N THR A 236 -27.16 -6.64 9.24
CA THR A 236 -27.33 -5.38 8.52
C THR A 236 -27.54 -4.19 9.48
N PRO A 237 -27.25 -2.93 9.03
CA PRO A 237 -27.52 -1.74 9.84
C PRO A 237 -29.00 -1.62 10.29
N THR A 238 -29.93 -2.03 9.42
CA THR A 238 -31.37 -2.01 9.72
C THR A 238 -31.74 -3.02 10.81
N GLU A 239 -31.17 -4.23 10.73
CA GLU A 239 -31.35 -5.26 11.78
C GLU A 239 -30.71 -4.83 13.09
N TYR A 240 -29.52 -4.21 13.01
CA TYR A 240 -28.83 -3.69 14.19
C TYR A 240 -29.66 -2.64 14.91
N ARG A 241 -30.24 -1.67 14.18
CA ARG A 241 -31.13 -0.64 14.75
C ARG A 241 -32.37 -1.22 15.45
N LYS A 242 -32.94 -2.31 14.91
CA LYS A 242 -34.14 -2.93 15.50
C LYS A 242 -33.87 -3.69 16.80
N LYS A 243 -32.59 -4.03 17.05
CA LYS A 243 -32.19 -4.80 18.25
C LYS A 243 -31.73 -3.93 19.41
N GLY A 244 -31.39 -2.67 19.16
CA GLY A 244 -31.03 -1.70 20.20
C GLY A 244 -32.09 -0.64 20.37
#